data_2760f5a09074fbb23abae01f93a376d9
#
_entry.id   2760f5a09074fbb23abae01f93a376d9
#
_cell.length_a   1.000
_cell.length_b   1.000
_cell.length_c   1.000
_cell.angle_alpha   90.00
_cell.angle_beta   90.00
_cell.angle_gamma   90.00
#
_symmetry.space_group_name_H-M   'P 1'
#
loop_
_entity.id
_entity.type
_entity.pdbx_description
1 polymer ?
#
loop_
_entity_poly.entity_id
_entity_poly.type
_entity_poly.pdbx_seq_one_letter_code
_entity_poly.pdbx_strand_id
1 'polypeptide(L)'
;TSAVNGEGKSVTAVNLALTCARQEHLKVVLVDADMRKSSVPQWLGLKDRHTGLSTVLARDGEMDGSLVSLESPPLTVLPAGPVAEHPAELLESTAMKRLLATLKTQFDLIIIDAPPALAVADPGILAAQADGVLLVVRAGKTQRKTVLQAQELLKKMKANLLGCVLTHVEYYMPGYNKYYQYYRREADVKTANGHGNATVGAAA
;
A
#
# COMPACT_ATOMS: atom_id res chain seq x y z
N THR A 1 -3.55 5.22 4.65
CA THR A 1 -2.92 6.00 5.72
C THR A 1 -3.22 5.43 7.11
N SER A 2 -2.70 6.04 8.18
CA SER A 2 -2.94 5.70 9.59
C SER A 2 -3.05 6.97 10.43
N ALA A 3 -3.48 6.88 11.69
CA ALA A 3 -3.52 8.05 12.57
C ALA A 3 -2.12 8.51 12.96
N VAL A 4 -1.25 7.56 13.38
CA VAL A 4 0.12 7.81 13.85
C VAL A 4 1.11 6.81 13.24
N ASN A 5 2.40 7.01 13.49
CA ASN A 5 3.44 6.08 13.01
C ASN A 5 3.35 4.70 13.68
N GLY A 6 3.75 3.65 12.94
CA GLY A 6 3.89 2.28 13.47
C GLY A 6 2.58 1.50 13.60
N GLU A 7 1.53 1.91 12.89
CA GLU A 7 0.24 1.21 12.86
C GLU A 7 0.16 0.14 11.76
N GLY A 8 1.17 0.01 10.91
CA GLY A 8 1.22 -1.00 9.84
C GLY A 8 0.64 -0.55 8.50
N LYS A 9 0.52 0.77 8.25
CA LYS A 9 -0.01 1.33 6.99
C LYS A 9 0.68 0.77 5.74
N SER A 10 2.01 0.85 5.68
CA SER A 10 2.78 0.40 4.50
C SER A 10 2.72 -1.12 4.30
N VAL A 11 2.78 -1.88 5.41
CA VAL A 11 2.58 -3.35 5.37
C VAL A 11 1.18 -3.68 4.84
N THR A 12 0.16 -2.95 5.27
CA THR A 12 -1.21 -3.14 4.79
C THR A 12 -1.31 -2.79 3.30
N ALA A 13 -0.72 -1.68 2.86
CA ALA A 13 -0.72 -1.26 1.46
C ALA A 13 -0.02 -2.30 0.55
N VAL A 14 1.17 -2.76 0.96
CA VAL A 14 1.93 -3.79 0.24
C VAL A 14 1.14 -5.10 0.15
N ASN A 15 0.61 -5.61 1.27
CA ASN A 15 -0.14 -6.87 1.26
C ASN A 15 -1.43 -6.78 0.46
N LEU A 16 -2.13 -5.64 0.51
CA LEU A 16 -3.31 -5.39 -0.31
C LEU A 16 -2.95 -5.40 -1.80
N ALA A 17 -1.88 -4.69 -2.18
CA ALA A 17 -1.40 -4.63 -3.56
C ALA A 17 -1.00 -6.02 -4.08
N LEU A 18 -0.22 -6.79 -3.31
CA LEU A 18 0.18 -8.14 -3.67
C LEU A 18 -1.03 -9.09 -3.80
N THR A 19 -2.03 -8.93 -2.92
CA THR A 19 -3.24 -9.76 -2.95
C THR A 19 -4.10 -9.45 -4.17
N CYS A 20 -4.30 -8.17 -4.48
CA CYS A 20 -5.04 -7.75 -5.67
C CYS A 20 -4.31 -8.12 -6.96
N ALA A 21 -2.98 -7.98 -7.01
CA ALA A 21 -2.16 -8.33 -8.17
C ALA A 21 -2.15 -9.85 -8.51
N ARG A 22 -2.61 -10.71 -7.59
CA ARG A 22 -2.81 -12.16 -7.89
C ARG A 22 -4.06 -12.43 -8.71
N GLN A 23 -4.94 -11.45 -8.88
CA GLN A 23 -6.11 -11.59 -9.72
C GLN A 23 -5.71 -11.29 -11.17
N GLU A 24 -5.76 -12.30 -12.05
CA GLU A 24 -5.24 -12.27 -13.43
C GLU A 24 -5.79 -11.12 -14.29
N HIS A 25 -6.97 -10.58 -13.94
CA HIS A 25 -7.62 -9.52 -14.70
C HIS A 25 -7.36 -8.10 -14.16
N LEU A 26 -6.61 -7.96 -13.05
CA LEU A 26 -6.33 -6.65 -12.44
C LEU A 26 -4.88 -6.21 -12.66
N LYS A 27 -4.71 -5.08 -13.32
CA LYS A 27 -3.43 -4.37 -13.36
C LYS A 27 -3.33 -3.45 -12.15
N VAL A 28 -2.41 -3.75 -11.25
CA VAL A 28 -2.26 -3.04 -9.97
C VAL A 28 -0.96 -2.27 -9.93
N VAL A 29 -1.02 -1.01 -9.47
CA VAL A 29 0.15 -0.22 -9.14
C VAL A 29 0.11 0.20 -7.68
N LEU A 30 1.25 0.03 -6.99
CA LEU A 30 1.49 0.54 -5.63
C LEU A 30 2.39 1.77 -5.71
N VAL A 31 1.89 2.91 -5.24
CA VAL A 31 2.62 4.18 -5.16
C VAL A 31 3.03 4.44 -3.72
N ASP A 32 4.33 4.54 -3.46
CA ASP A 32 4.86 4.97 -2.17
C ASP A 32 4.89 6.50 -2.13
N ALA A 33 3.91 7.11 -1.48
CA ALA A 33 3.79 8.55 -1.33
C ALA A 33 4.30 9.06 0.03
N ASP A 34 4.90 8.19 0.88
CA ASP A 34 5.63 8.62 2.07
C ASP A 34 7.06 9.06 1.71
N MET A 35 7.19 10.17 0.98
CA MET A 35 8.47 10.72 0.55
C MET A 35 9.34 11.23 1.72
N ARG A 36 8.84 11.15 2.96
CA ARG A 36 9.56 11.51 4.18
C ARG A 36 10.23 10.30 4.82
N LYS A 37 9.53 9.17 4.84
CA LYS A 37 9.97 7.92 5.45
C LYS A 37 9.43 6.72 4.68
N SER A 38 9.89 6.60 3.44
CA SER A 38 9.57 5.45 2.58
C SER A 38 9.92 4.13 3.26
N SER A 39 9.03 3.15 3.13
CA SER A 39 9.27 1.80 3.64
C SER A 39 8.82 0.69 2.69
N VAL A 40 8.08 1.02 1.64
CA VAL A 40 7.59 0.05 0.64
C VAL A 40 8.72 -0.77 0.01
N PRO A 41 9.87 -0.16 -0.40
CA PRO A 41 10.98 -0.93 -0.97
C PRO A 41 11.51 -2.01 -0.03
N GLN A 42 11.62 -1.72 1.27
CA GLN A 42 12.10 -2.68 2.28
C GLN A 42 11.18 -3.90 2.41
N TRP A 43 9.84 -3.68 2.38
CA TRP A 43 8.85 -4.76 2.47
C TRP A 43 8.80 -5.64 1.22
N LEU A 44 9.20 -5.10 0.07
CA LEU A 44 9.23 -5.81 -1.21
C LEU A 44 10.64 -6.34 -1.57
N GLY A 45 11.65 -6.13 -0.72
CA GLY A 45 13.03 -6.52 -1.00
C GLY A 45 13.64 -5.80 -2.19
N LEU A 46 13.13 -4.60 -2.51
CA LEU A 46 13.65 -3.78 -3.59
C LEU A 46 14.91 -3.03 -3.12
N LYS A 47 15.88 -2.89 -4.03
CA LYS A 47 17.05 -2.04 -3.79
C LYS A 47 16.62 -0.57 -3.78
N ASP A 48 17.32 0.24 -2.99
CA ASP A 48 17.14 1.69 -3.05
C ASP A 48 17.35 2.21 -4.47
N ARG A 49 16.44 3.07 -4.90
CA ARG A 49 16.48 3.70 -6.21
C ARG A 49 16.64 5.20 -6.08
N HIS A 50 17.42 5.76 -6.99
CA HIS A 50 17.58 7.21 -7.12
C HIS A 50 16.42 7.87 -7.87
N THR A 51 15.42 7.08 -8.31
CA THR A 51 14.24 7.54 -9.04
C THR A 51 12.97 6.98 -8.41
N GLY A 52 11.92 7.78 -8.37
CA GLY A 52 10.62 7.42 -7.82
C GLY A 52 9.66 8.60 -7.84
N LEU A 53 8.64 8.58 -7.02
CA LEU A 53 7.58 9.60 -7.01
C LEU A 53 8.13 11.03 -6.92
N SER A 54 9.07 11.29 -6.01
CA SER A 54 9.66 12.62 -5.84
C SER A 54 10.34 13.14 -7.11
N THR A 55 11.10 12.28 -7.80
CA THR A 55 11.77 12.65 -9.06
C THR A 55 10.80 12.77 -10.24
N VAL A 56 9.77 11.92 -10.29
CA VAL A 56 8.69 12.00 -11.28
C VAL A 56 7.95 13.33 -11.15
N LEU A 57 7.59 13.73 -9.93
CA LEU A 57 6.88 14.98 -9.70
C LEU A 57 7.75 16.21 -9.99
N ALA A 58 9.05 16.15 -9.70
CA ALA A 58 9.99 17.20 -10.04
C ALA A 58 10.24 17.35 -11.56
N ARG A 59 9.96 16.29 -12.34
CA ARG A 59 10.04 16.25 -13.81
C ARG A 59 8.68 16.35 -14.48
N ASP A 60 7.75 17.03 -13.90
CA ASP A 60 6.42 17.31 -14.46
C ASP A 60 5.56 16.06 -14.73
N GLY A 61 5.86 14.93 -14.04
CA GLY A 61 5.10 13.68 -14.13
C GLY A 61 5.67 12.65 -15.10
N GLU A 62 6.87 12.86 -15.65
CA GLU A 62 7.55 11.88 -16.51
C GLU A 62 8.01 10.67 -15.69
N MET A 63 7.47 9.47 -16.03
CA MET A 63 7.70 8.23 -15.26
C MET A 63 8.88 7.39 -15.75
N ASP A 64 9.63 7.84 -16.77
CA ASP A 64 10.67 7.06 -17.41
C ASP A 64 11.66 6.46 -16.42
N GLY A 65 11.74 5.11 -16.40
CA GLY A 65 12.62 4.33 -15.54
C GLY A 65 12.29 4.38 -14.05
N SER A 66 11.17 5.02 -13.63
CA SER A 66 10.79 5.14 -12.23
C SER A 66 9.89 4.00 -11.74
N LEU A 67 9.22 3.29 -12.64
CA LEU A 67 8.39 2.13 -12.30
C LEU A 67 9.23 0.86 -12.14
N VAL A 68 8.86 0.04 -11.19
CA VAL A 68 9.44 -1.30 -10.91
C VAL A 68 8.36 -2.33 -11.10
N SER A 69 8.59 -3.30 -11.97
CA SER A 69 7.68 -4.43 -12.16
C SER A 69 8.17 -5.65 -11.38
N LEU A 70 7.30 -6.26 -10.60
CA LEU A 70 7.47 -7.57 -9.99
C LEU A 70 6.76 -8.60 -10.89
N GLU A 71 7.35 -9.79 -11.01
CA GLU A 71 6.81 -10.83 -11.90
C GLU A 71 5.79 -11.75 -11.19
N SER A 72 6.02 -12.03 -9.92
CA SER A 72 5.18 -12.99 -9.18
C SER A 72 4.91 -12.51 -7.74
N PRO A 73 3.71 -11.99 -7.46
CA PRO A 73 2.63 -11.64 -8.41
C PRO A 73 2.98 -10.43 -9.29
N PRO A 74 2.29 -10.22 -10.44
CA PRO A 74 2.57 -9.15 -11.39
C PRO A 74 2.11 -7.79 -10.82
N LEU A 75 2.96 -7.17 -9.99
CA LEU A 75 2.71 -5.88 -9.35
C LEU A 75 3.66 -4.82 -9.88
N THR A 76 3.13 -3.68 -10.30
CA THR A 76 3.94 -2.49 -10.59
C THR A 76 4.06 -1.62 -9.33
N VAL A 77 5.25 -1.09 -9.09
CA VAL A 77 5.55 -0.25 -7.93
C VAL A 77 6.17 1.06 -8.40
N LEU A 78 5.68 2.18 -7.90
CA LEU A 78 6.34 3.48 -7.97
C LEU A 78 6.90 3.78 -6.58
N PRO A 79 8.22 3.60 -6.35
CA PRO A 79 8.85 3.93 -5.08
C PRO A 79 8.77 5.42 -4.78
N ALA A 80 8.98 5.84 -3.53
CA ALA A 80 8.99 7.26 -3.17
C ALA A 80 10.12 8.05 -3.85
N GLY A 81 11.24 7.39 -4.16
CA GLY A 81 12.45 8.07 -4.63
C GLY A 81 13.24 8.74 -3.51
N PRO A 82 14.15 9.66 -3.84
CA PRO A 82 14.88 10.45 -2.86
C PRO A 82 13.96 11.25 -1.94
N VAL A 83 14.43 11.52 -0.73
CA VAL A 83 13.69 12.37 0.23
C VAL A 83 13.45 13.75 -0.40
N ALA A 84 12.20 14.17 -0.44
CA ALA A 84 11.83 15.48 -0.96
C ALA A 84 11.89 16.55 0.14
N GLU A 85 12.29 17.76 -0.20
CA GLU A 85 12.28 18.89 0.73
C GLU A 85 10.86 19.37 1.04
N HIS A 86 10.01 19.43 0.00
CA HIS A 86 8.63 19.92 0.06
C HIS A 86 7.60 18.90 -0.44
N PRO A 87 7.40 17.74 0.25
CA PRO A 87 6.52 16.67 -0.24
C PRO A 87 5.08 17.12 -0.46
N ALA A 88 4.53 17.95 0.43
CA ALA A 88 3.15 18.42 0.33
C ALA A 88 2.90 19.24 -0.95
N GLU A 89 3.83 20.13 -1.31
CA GLU A 89 3.74 20.94 -2.53
C GLU A 89 3.79 20.08 -3.79
N LEU A 90 4.68 19.07 -3.80
CA LEU A 90 4.76 18.10 -4.89
C LEU A 90 3.46 17.31 -5.05
N LEU A 91 2.86 16.85 -3.95
CA LEU A 91 1.61 16.09 -3.97
C LEU A 91 0.39 16.94 -4.38
N GLU A 92 0.42 18.25 -4.13
CA GLU A 92 -0.64 19.18 -4.54
C GLU A 92 -0.46 19.67 -6.00
N SER A 93 0.69 19.45 -6.60
CA SER A 93 1.07 19.98 -7.91
C SER A 93 0.20 19.46 -9.06
N THR A 94 0.28 20.16 -10.20
CA THR A 94 -0.32 19.70 -11.46
C THR A 94 0.36 18.44 -11.99
N ALA A 95 1.65 18.24 -11.67
CA ALA A 95 2.39 17.02 -12.01
C ALA A 95 1.77 15.77 -11.35
N MET A 96 1.39 15.85 -10.07
CA MET A 96 0.70 14.75 -9.38
C MET A 96 -0.65 14.42 -10.00
N LYS A 97 -1.44 15.43 -10.37
CA LYS A 97 -2.73 15.23 -11.05
C LYS A 97 -2.54 14.55 -12.41
N ARG A 98 -1.53 14.96 -13.19
CA ARG A 98 -1.18 14.33 -14.47
C ARG A 98 -0.71 12.89 -14.26
N LEU A 99 0.16 12.65 -13.31
CA LEU A 99 0.61 11.29 -12.96
C LEU A 99 -0.57 10.38 -12.65
N LEU A 100 -1.48 10.79 -11.76
CA LEU A 100 -2.66 9.99 -11.42
C LEU A 100 -3.57 9.76 -12.64
N ALA A 101 -3.76 10.78 -13.48
CA ALA A 101 -4.52 10.62 -14.71
C ALA A 101 -3.88 9.60 -15.65
N THR A 102 -2.56 9.63 -15.82
CA THR A 102 -1.81 8.66 -16.63
C THR A 102 -1.90 7.25 -16.03
N LEU A 103 -1.71 7.11 -14.71
CA LEU A 103 -1.83 5.80 -14.05
C LEU A 103 -3.25 5.22 -14.20
N LYS A 104 -4.29 6.03 -14.11
CA LYS A 104 -5.69 5.58 -14.34
C LYS A 104 -5.96 5.04 -15.75
N THR A 105 -5.15 5.39 -16.74
CA THR A 105 -5.28 4.80 -18.11
C THR A 105 -4.55 3.47 -18.25
N GLN A 106 -3.62 3.14 -17.36
CA GLN A 106 -2.74 1.98 -17.46
C GLN A 106 -3.09 0.88 -16.45
N PHE A 107 -3.68 1.26 -15.32
CA PHE A 107 -3.94 0.38 -14.18
C PHE A 107 -5.40 0.46 -13.75
N ASP A 108 -5.95 -0.69 -13.38
CA ASP A 108 -7.32 -0.82 -12.87
C ASP A 108 -7.41 -0.44 -11.39
N LEU A 109 -6.31 -0.61 -10.64
CA LEU A 109 -6.24 -0.28 -9.22
C LEU A 109 -4.92 0.43 -8.89
N ILE A 110 -5.04 1.62 -8.29
CA ILE A 110 -3.93 2.42 -7.78
C ILE A 110 -4.00 2.42 -6.26
N ILE A 111 -3.02 1.81 -5.59
CA ILE A 111 -2.89 1.83 -4.14
C ILE A 111 -1.81 2.82 -3.77
N ILE A 112 -2.13 3.78 -2.89
CA ILE A 112 -1.20 4.82 -2.47
C ILE A 112 -0.90 4.63 -0.98
N ASP A 113 0.35 4.32 -0.63
CA ASP A 113 0.83 4.36 0.75
C ASP A 113 1.19 5.80 1.12
N ALA A 114 0.48 6.37 2.09
CA ALA A 114 0.62 7.75 2.51
C ALA A 114 1.11 7.84 3.96
N PRO A 115 1.84 8.88 4.38
CA PRO A 115 2.26 9.06 5.76
C PRO A 115 1.08 9.14 6.75
N PRO A 116 1.31 9.19 8.08
CA PRO A 116 0.23 9.27 9.06
C PRO A 116 -0.53 10.59 9.00
N ALA A 117 -1.87 10.52 9.11
CA ALA A 117 -2.77 11.66 8.92
C ALA A 117 -2.62 12.78 9.96
N LEU A 118 -2.22 12.45 11.20
CA LEU A 118 -2.02 13.45 12.26
C LEU A 118 -0.62 14.05 12.28
N ALA A 119 0.31 13.53 11.47
CA ALA A 119 1.70 14.00 11.47
C ALA A 119 1.96 15.12 10.45
N VAL A 120 1.33 15.04 9.28
CA VAL A 120 1.60 15.93 8.13
C VAL A 120 0.34 16.13 7.29
N ALA A 121 0.36 17.12 6.38
CA ALA A 121 -0.76 17.43 5.50
C ALA A 121 -0.93 16.45 4.32
N ASP A 122 0.13 15.76 3.97
CA ASP A 122 0.25 14.89 2.79
C ASP A 122 -0.95 13.92 2.60
N PRO A 123 -1.42 13.19 3.65
CA PRO A 123 -2.56 12.29 3.50
C PRO A 123 -3.87 12.98 3.14
N GLY A 124 -4.08 14.20 3.65
CA GLY A 124 -5.26 15.00 3.33
C GLY A 124 -5.26 15.43 1.86
N ILE A 125 -4.10 15.85 1.34
CA ILE A 125 -3.91 16.25 -0.06
C ILE A 125 -4.18 15.05 -0.98
N LEU A 126 -3.63 13.89 -0.65
CA LEU A 126 -3.85 12.65 -1.41
C LEU A 126 -5.30 12.16 -1.32
N ALA A 127 -5.90 12.26 -0.14
CA ALA A 127 -7.29 11.87 0.08
C ALA A 127 -8.30 12.63 -0.80
N ALA A 128 -8.02 13.90 -1.09
CA ALA A 128 -8.85 14.72 -1.98
C ALA A 128 -8.74 14.29 -3.46
N GLN A 129 -7.72 13.50 -3.82
CA GLN A 129 -7.44 13.01 -5.18
C GLN A 129 -7.77 11.51 -5.34
N ALA A 130 -8.02 10.82 -4.24
CA ALA A 130 -8.30 9.39 -4.22
C ALA A 130 -9.81 9.11 -4.19
N ASP A 131 -10.23 8.00 -4.79
CA ASP A 131 -11.62 7.55 -4.80
C ASP A 131 -12.07 7.04 -3.42
N GLY A 132 -11.11 6.63 -2.56
CA GLY A 132 -11.36 6.22 -1.18
C GLY A 132 -10.13 6.12 -0.31
N VAL A 133 -10.34 6.16 1.00
CA VAL A 133 -9.28 6.09 2.02
C VAL A 133 -9.57 4.95 2.98
N LEU A 134 -8.56 4.13 3.24
CA LEU A 134 -8.54 3.17 4.34
C LEU A 134 -7.70 3.71 5.49
N LEU A 135 -8.27 3.74 6.70
CA LEU A 135 -7.57 4.15 7.91
C LEU A 135 -7.03 2.90 8.64
N VAL A 136 -5.71 2.76 8.67
CA VAL A 136 -5.06 1.64 9.37
C VAL A 136 -4.89 2.02 10.85
N VAL A 137 -5.31 1.12 11.74
CA VAL A 137 -5.32 1.33 13.19
C VAL A 137 -4.68 0.13 13.88
N ARG A 138 -3.74 0.37 14.78
CA ARG A 138 -3.12 -0.69 15.57
C ARG A 138 -3.97 -1.02 16.79
N ALA A 139 -4.52 -2.25 16.83
CA ALA A 139 -5.30 -2.74 17.96
C ALA A 139 -4.47 -2.72 19.26
N GLY A 140 -5.11 -2.37 20.38
CA GLY A 140 -4.52 -2.34 21.71
C GLY A 140 -3.43 -1.29 21.94
N LYS A 141 -3.03 -0.51 20.93
CA LYS A 141 -2.04 0.56 21.07
C LYS A 141 -2.62 1.94 20.76
N THR A 142 -3.35 2.07 19.66
CA THR A 142 -3.89 3.36 19.25
C THR A 142 -5.15 3.68 20.03
N GLN A 143 -5.14 4.80 20.73
CA GLN A 143 -6.29 5.24 21.53
C GLN A 143 -7.46 5.63 20.62
N ARG A 144 -8.68 5.32 21.04
CA ARG A 144 -9.91 5.68 20.31
C ARG A 144 -9.99 7.17 19.97
N LYS A 145 -9.57 8.03 20.90
CA LYS A 145 -9.54 9.50 20.69
C LYS A 145 -8.65 9.88 19.50
N THR A 146 -7.48 9.27 19.39
CA THR A 146 -6.53 9.52 18.27
C THR A 146 -7.11 9.08 16.93
N VAL A 147 -7.81 7.94 16.90
CA VAL A 147 -8.50 7.46 15.67
C VAL A 147 -9.59 8.44 15.25
N LEU A 148 -10.40 8.91 16.20
CA LEU A 148 -11.46 9.89 15.92
C LEU A 148 -10.89 11.22 15.42
N GLN A 149 -9.78 11.70 15.99
CA GLN A 149 -9.11 12.91 15.50
C GLN A 149 -8.63 12.75 14.05
N ALA A 150 -8.03 11.62 13.70
CA ALA A 150 -7.61 11.33 12.32
C ALA A 150 -8.82 11.26 11.37
N GLN A 151 -9.91 10.61 11.81
CA GLN A 151 -11.15 10.54 11.05
C GLN A 151 -11.75 11.93 10.78
N GLU A 152 -11.82 12.78 11.81
CA GLU A 152 -12.33 14.15 11.67
C GLU A 152 -11.47 14.99 10.73
N LEU A 153 -10.14 14.86 10.84
CA LEU A 153 -9.22 15.55 9.95
C LEU A 153 -9.45 15.14 8.48
N LEU A 154 -9.50 13.83 8.21
CA LEU A 154 -9.74 13.31 6.86
C LEU A 154 -11.11 13.76 6.32
N LYS A 155 -12.16 13.77 7.15
CA LYS A 155 -13.48 14.28 6.77
C LYS A 155 -13.45 15.76 6.40
N LYS A 156 -12.73 16.60 7.18
CA LYS A 156 -12.53 18.03 6.87
C LYS A 156 -11.84 18.23 5.51
N MET A 157 -10.95 17.32 5.13
CA MET A 157 -10.29 17.30 3.83
C MET A 157 -11.15 16.66 2.72
N LYS A 158 -12.45 16.38 3.00
CA LYS A 158 -13.40 15.77 2.07
C LYS A 158 -13.01 14.36 1.61
N ALA A 159 -12.21 13.64 2.40
CA ALA A 159 -11.85 12.27 2.12
C ALA A 159 -13.07 11.34 2.14
N ASN A 160 -13.21 10.48 1.14
CA ASN A 160 -14.17 9.38 1.16
C ASN A 160 -13.60 8.23 2.00
N LEU A 161 -13.90 8.18 3.30
CA LEU A 161 -13.39 7.17 4.20
C LEU A 161 -14.20 5.88 4.04
N LEU A 162 -13.60 4.86 3.42
CA LEU A 162 -14.21 3.55 3.16
C LEU A 162 -14.36 2.72 4.43
N GLY A 163 -13.43 2.87 5.38
CA GLY A 163 -13.43 2.13 6.63
C GLY A 163 -12.08 2.11 7.31
N CYS A 164 -11.91 1.20 8.28
CA CYS A 164 -10.65 1.00 8.96
C CYS A 164 -10.16 -0.45 8.89
N VAL A 165 -8.85 -0.62 8.89
CA VAL A 165 -8.15 -1.91 8.96
C VAL A 165 -7.48 -2.01 10.33
N LEU A 166 -7.85 -3.01 11.13
CA LEU A 166 -7.21 -3.28 12.41
C LEU A 166 -6.00 -4.19 12.21
N THR A 167 -4.84 -3.75 12.67
CA THR A 167 -3.60 -4.53 12.69
C THR A 167 -3.30 -5.05 14.10
N HIS A 168 -2.43 -6.08 14.22
CA HIS A 168 -2.01 -6.66 15.52
C HIS A 168 -3.19 -7.16 16.38
N VAL A 169 -4.22 -7.69 15.74
CA VAL A 169 -5.46 -8.13 16.43
C VAL A 169 -5.24 -9.40 17.25
N GLU A 170 -4.23 -10.21 16.93
CA GLU A 170 -3.96 -11.51 17.53
C GLU A 170 -3.81 -11.46 19.07
N TYR A 171 -3.32 -10.35 19.60
CA TYR A 171 -3.06 -10.17 21.04
C TYR A 171 -4.30 -9.78 21.86
N TYR A 172 -5.39 -9.36 21.23
CA TYR A 172 -6.50 -8.68 21.91
C TYR A 172 -7.85 -9.37 21.79
N MET A 173 -8.00 -10.40 20.95
CA MET A 173 -9.24 -11.16 20.80
C MET A 173 -9.05 -12.62 21.26
N PRO A 174 -9.48 -12.97 22.51
CA PRO A 174 -9.52 -14.37 22.95
C PRO A 174 -10.36 -15.20 21.99
N GLY A 175 -9.77 -16.22 21.37
CA GLY A 175 -10.43 -17.08 20.37
C GLY A 175 -10.12 -16.76 18.90
N TYR A 176 -9.62 -15.57 18.55
CA TYR A 176 -9.23 -15.23 17.19
C TYR A 176 -8.10 -16.13 16.68
N ASN A 177 -7.16 -16.51 17.56
CA ASN A 177 -6.10 -17.47 17.25
C ASN A 177 -6.61 -18.84 16.83
N LYS A 178 -7.71 -19.35 17.40
CA LYS A 178 -8.30 -20.65 17.01
C LYS A 178 -8.92 -20.55 15.60
N TYR A 179 -9.56 -19.44 15.30
CA TYR A 179 -10.19 -19.20 13.99
C TYR A 179 -9.13 -19.05 12.89
N TYR A 180 -8.06 -18.30 13.17
CA TYR A 180 -6.95 -18.08 12.23
C TYR A 180 -6.13 -19.34 11.98
N GLN A 181 -5.88 -20.16 13.00
CA GLN A 181 -5.22 -21.47 12.86
C GLN A 181 -6.03 -22.46 12.03
N TYR A 182 -7.36 -22.40 12.09
CA TYR A 182 -8.22 -23.23 11.25
C TYR A 182 -8.06 -22.89 9.77
N TYR A 183 -8.13 -21.61 9.41
CA TYR A 183 -7.94 -21.17 8.02
C TYR A 183 -6.50 -21.36 7.50
N ARG A 184 -5.51 -21.20 8.35
CA ARG A 184 -4.11 -21.44 7.98
C ARG A 184 -3.85 -22.90 7.66
N ARG A 185 -4.41 -23.83 8.43
CA ARG A 185 -4.33 -25.26 8.14
C ARG A 185 -4.99 -25.65 6.81
N GLU A 186 -6.11 -25.06 6.45
CA GLU A 186 -6.75 -25.28 5.16
C GLU A 186 -5.91 -24.75 3.98
N ALA A 187 -5.24 -23.64 4.14
CA ALA A 187 -4.35 -23.07 3.12
C ALA A 187 -3.10 -23.94 2.94
N ASP A 188 -2.48 -24.40 4.02
CA ASP A 188 -1.30 -25.27 4.00
C ASP A 188 -1.62 -26.66 3.41
N VAL A 189 -2.82 -27.20 3.64
CA VAL A 189 -3.27 -28.48 3.04
C VAL A 189 -3.50 -28.35 1.53
N LYS A 190 -4.01 -27.21 1.05
CA LYS A 190 -4.19 -26.98 -0.39
C LYS A 190 -2.86 -26.80 -1.13
N THR A 191 -1.85 -26.21 -0.50
CA THR A 191 -0.50 -26.09 -1.07
C THR A 191 0.26 -27.42 -1.05
N ALA A 192 0.07 -28.26 -0.03
CA ALA A 192 0.70 -29.58 0.05
C ALA A 192 0.12 -30.58 -0.98
N ASN A 193 -1.17 -30.50 -1.29
CA ASN A 193 -1.82 -31.38 -2.27
C ASN A 193 -1.64 -30.92 -3.73
N GLY A 194 -1.10 -29.72 -3.98
CA GLY A 194 -0.80 -29.22 -5.34
C GLY A 194 0.56 -29.62 -5.90
N HIS A 195 1.42 -30.30 -5.13
CA HIS A 195 2.78 -30.70 -5.55
C HIS A 195 2.97 -32.22 -5.73
N GLY A 196 1.89 -32.96 -5.88
CA GLY A 196 1.93 -34.42 -6.15
C GLY A 196 1.42 -34.73 -7.55
N ASN A 197 2.28 -34.62 -8.58
CA ASN A 197 2.39 -35.51 -9.73
C ASN A 197 3.17 -34.83 -10.87
N ALA A 198 4.46 -35.03 -10.88
CA ALA A 198 5.26 -35.05 -12.11
C ALA A 198 6.46 -35.97 -11.88
N THR A 199 6.21 -37.26 -11.79
CA THR A 199 7.28 -38.27 -11.98
C THR A 199 7.40 -38.53 -13.46
N VAL A 200 8.51 -38.09 -13.99
CA VAL A 200 9.04 -38.40 -15.31
C VAL A 200 9.32 -39.88 -15.43
N GLY A 201 8.68 -40.54 -16.39
CA GLY A 201 9.11 -41.83 -16.91
C GLY A 201 10.28 -41.60 -17.85
N ALA A 202 11.48 -42.03 -17.44
CA ALA A 202 12.58 -42.27 -18.36
C ALA A 202 12.51 -43.71 -18.78
N ALA A 203 12.51 -43.99 -20.07
CA ALA A 203 12.79 -45.29 -20.65
C ALA A 203 13.56 -45.13 -21.95
N ALA A 204 14.69 -45.83 -21.96
CA ALA A 204 15.51 -46.35 -23.04
C ALA A 204 15.98 -45.40 -24.15
#